data_66a2beae9b7e2af663013e3823aa7e18
#
_entry.id   66a2beae9b7e2af663013e3823aa7e18
#
_cell.length_a   1.000
_cell.length_b   1.000
_cell.length_c   1.000
_cell.angle_alpha   90.00
_cell.angle_beta   90.00
_cell.angle_gamma   90.00
#
_symmetry.space_group_name_H-M   'P 1'
#
loop_
_entity.id
_entity.type
_entity.pdbx_description
1 polymer ?
#
loop_
_entity_poly.entity_id
_entity_poly.type
_entity_poly.pdbx_seq_one_letter_code
_entity_poly.pdbx_strand_id
1 'polypeptide(L)'
;MDKYIGKRLDGRYLVDELVGIGGMANVYKATDVSNGRIVAVKILRDEYVQNGELLRRFKNESKAVALLSHPNIVRVYDVNFSDRVNYIVMEYIDGITLKEYIEHKGVLDWKEAVYFTIQILRALQHAHDNGIVHRDIKPQNIMLLKDGSIKVTDFGIARFARSGMHTMTDKAIGSVHYISPEQAKGDVTDNRADLYSV
;
A
#
# COMPACT_ATOMS: atom_id res chain seq x y z
N MET A 1 12.01 -0.87 22.29
CA MET A 1 11.76 0.51 21.82
C MET A 1 11.91 0.49 20.30
N ASP A 2 10.99 1.06 19.55
CA ASP A 2 11.05 1.06 18.07
C ASP A 2 12.29 1.84 17.59
N LYS A 3 12.92 1.34 16.52
CA LYS A 3 14.21 1.84 15.98
C LYS A 3 14.09 3.28 15.44
N TYR A 4 12.92 3.69 14.99
CA TYR A 4 12.73 4.92 14.22
C TYR A 4 11.95 6.01 14.97
N ILE A 5 11.11 5.67 15.95
CA ILE A 5 10.31 6.66 16.70
C ILE A 5 11.22 7.71 17.36
N GLY A 6 10.87 8.98 17.19
CA GLY A 6 11.61 10.15 17.67
C GLY A 6 12.82 10.53 16.80
N LYS A 7 13.11 9.79 15.71
CA LYS A 7 14.20 10.13 14.79
C LYS A 7 13.73 10.94 13.61
N ARG A 8 14.64 11.71 13.03
CA ARG A 8 14.42 12.42 11.77
C ARG A 8 15.07 11.67 10.62
N LEU A 9 14.28 11.28 9.64
CA LEU A 9 14.76 10.71 8.38
C LEU A 9 15.18 11.88 7.48
N ASP A 10 16.42 11.81 6.98
CA ASP A 10 17.07 12.82 6.14
C ASP A 10 16.93 14.27 6.66
N GLY A 11 16.86 14.43 7.99
CA GLY A 11 16.69 15.73 8.64
C GLY A 11 15.31 16.37 8.47
N ARG A 12 14.38 15.71 7.74
CA ARG A 12 13.10 16.28 7.33
C ARG A 12 11.89 15.61 7.96
N TYR A 13 11.82 14.28 8.00
CA TYR A 13 10.63 13.57 8.46
C TYR A 13 10.82 13.07 9.89
N LEU A 14 10.22 13.76 10.87
CA LEU A 14 10.23 13.32 12.26
C LEU A 14 9.20 12.20 12.43
N VAL A 15 9.70 11.02 12.79
CA VAL A 15 8.85 9.83 13.01
C VAL A 15 8.18 9.91 14.37
N ASP A 16 6.85 9.94 14.39
CA ASP A 16 6.06 10.15 15.60
C ASP A 16 5.62 8.83 16.24
N GLU A 17 4.95 7.96 15.47
CA GLU A 17 4.41 6.69 15.96
C GLU A 17 4.32 5.62 14.88
N LEU A 18 4.34 4.34 15.31
CA LEU A 18 4.12 3.18 14.43
C LEU A 18 2.61 2.98 14.28
N VAL A 19 2.09 3.08 13.04
CA VAL A 19 0.66 2.94 12.73
C VAL A 19 0.31 1.65 12.00
N GLY A 20 1.30 0.95 11.44
CA GLY A 20 1.06 -0.31 10.74
C GLY A 20 2.29 -1.20 10.64
N ILE A 21 2.10 -2.52 10.77
CA ILE A 21 3.13 -3.54 10.60
C ILE A 21 2.80 -4.38 9.39
N GLY A 22 3.56 -4.19 8.31
CA GLY A 22 3.46 -4.98 7.09
C GLY A 22 4.49 -6.11 7.02
N GLY A 23 4.35 -6.97 6.01
CA GLY A 23 5.30 -8.06 5.77
C GLY A 23 6.69 -7.55 5.44
N MET A 24 6.80 -6.60 4.51
CA MET A 24 8.10 -6.08 4.02
C MET A 24 8.48 -4.72 4.62
N ALA A 25 7.52 -3.96 5.09
CA ALA A 25 7.72 -2.60 5.55
C ALA A 25 6.80 -2.28 6.72
N ASN A 26 7.25 -1.42 7.60
CA ASN A 26 6.43 -0.83 8.64
C ASN A 26 5.98 0.57 8.20
N VAL A 27 4.79 0.97 8.62
CA VAL A 27 4.21 2.28 8.32
C VAL A 27 4.19 3.11 9.60
N TYR A 28 4.73 4.31 9.51
CA TYR A 28 4.79 5.26 10.61
C TYR A 28 4.04 6.53 10.25
N LYS A 29 3.38 7.12 11.23
CA LYS A 29 2.97 8.50 11.16
C LYS A 29 4.21 9.36 11.44
N ALA A 30 4.37 10.42 10.68
CA ALA A 30 5.50 11.33 10.81
C ALA A 30 5.09 12.76 10.50
N THR A 31 5.91 13.71 10.94
CA THR A 31 5.75 15.13 10.65
C THR A 31 6.84 15.59 9.67
N ASP A 32 6.46 16.10 8.50
CA ASP A 32 7.37 16.83 7.62
C ASP A 32 7.69 18.18 8.25
N VAL A 33 8.85 18.32 8.86
CA VAL A 33 9.24 19.52 9.61
C VAL A 33 9.44 20.76 8.72
N SER A 34 9.55 20.58 7.39
CA SER A 34 9.70 21.71 6.47
C SER A 34 8.42 22.52 6.29
N ASN A 35 7.26 21.91 6.51
CA ASN A 35 5.96 22.55 6.28
C ASN A 35 4.89 22.17 7.34
N GLY A 36 5.24 21.39 8.36
CA GLY A 36 4.34 20.96 9.44
C GLY A 36 3.29 19.91 9.02
N ARG A 37 3.40 19.32 7.82
CA ARG A 37 2.43 18.35 7.32
C ARG A 37 2.59 17.01 8.01
N ILE A 38 1.47 16.40 8.41
CA ILE A 38 1.44 14.99 8.82
C ILE A 38 1.48 14.12 7.57
N VAL A 39 2.37 13.12 7.58
CA VAL A 39 2.61 12.17 6.48
C VAL A 39 2.65 10.75 7.01
N ALA A 40 2.41 9.77 6.14
CA ALA A 40 2.73 8.38 6.41
C ALA A 40 4.10 8.04 5.80
N VAL A 41 4.96 7.38 6.57
CA VAL A 41 6.27 6.95 6.09
C VAL A 41 6.33 5.43 6.14
N LYS A 42 6.43 4.81 4.97
CA LYS A 42 6.56 3.36 4.82
C LYS A 42 8.04 3.01 4.72
N ILE A 43 8.60 2.41 5.77
CA ILE A 43 10.02 2.08 5.90
C ILE A 43 10.22 0.60 5.62
N LEU A 44 11.10 0.27 4.66
CA LEU A 44 11.48 -1.10 4.33
C LEU A 44 12.22 -1.73 5.51
N ARG A 45 11.87 -2.96 5.87
CA ARG A 45 12.53 -3.69 6.96
C ARG A 45 13.93 -4.13 6.55
N ASP A 46 14.88 -4.12 7.49
CA ASP A 46 16.30 -4.36 7.24
C ASP A 46 16.58 -5.71 6.54
N GLU A 47 15.77 -6.74 6.82
CA GLU A 47 15.90 -8.07 6.21
C GLU A 47 15.68 -8.07 4.68
N TYR A 48 14.95 -7.10 4.14
CA TYR A 48 14.70 -6.96 2.70
C TYR A 48 15.70 -6.04 2.01
N VAL A 49 16.41 -5.18 2.76
CA VAL A 49 17.42 -4.28 2.21
C VAL A 49 18.61 -5.05 1.64
N GLN A 50 18.95 -6.20 2.22
CA GLN A 50 20.07 -7.04 1.78
C GLN A 50 19.78 -7.78 0.46
N ASN A 51 18.54 -7.90 0.04
CA ASN A 51 18.18 -8.49 -1.24
C ASN A 51 18.15 -7.43 -2.34
N GLY A 52 19.24 -7.31 -3.08
CA GLY A 52 19.42 -6.28 -4.11
C GLY A 52 18.34 -6.32 -5.23
N GLU A 53 17.81 -7.49 -5.57
CA GLU A 53 16.74 -7.61 -6.56
C GLU A 53 15.41 -7.06 -6.02
N LEU A 54 15.03 -7.42 -4.79
CA LEU A 54 13.83 -6.90 -4.12
C LEU A 54 13.91 -5.39 -3.94
N LEU A 55 15.06 -4.89 -3.51
CA LEU A 55 15.29 -3.45 -3.34
C LEU A 55 15.15 -2.69 -4.68
N ARG A 56 15.74 -3.22 -5.77
CA ARG A 56 15.63 -2.62 -7.10
C ARG A 56 14.16 -2.56 -7.57
N ARG A 57 13.41 -3.63 -7.38
CA ARG A 57 11.97 -3.69 -7.73
C ARG A 57 11.17 -2.71 -6.90
N PHE A 58 11.36 -2.70 -5.59
CA PHE A 58 10.72 -1.75 -4.69
C PHE A 58 10.98 -0.28 -5.11
N LYS A 59 12.23 0.05 -5.50
CA LYS A 59 12.60 1.37 -6.03
C LYS A 59 11.83 1.73 -7.30
N ASN A 60 11.80 0.82 -8.27
CA ASN A 60 11.17 1.09 -9.57
C ASN A 60 9.66 1.26 -9.44
N GLU A 61 9.01 0.41 -8.65
CA GLU A 61 7.57 0.48 -8.42
C GLU A 61 7.16 1.73 -7.62
N SER A 62 7.92 2.06 -6.58
CA SER A 62 7.67 3.27 -5.80
C SER A 62 7.75 4.53 -6.67
N LYS A 63 8.71 4.60 -7.61
CA LYS A 63 8.83 5.71 -8.55
C LYS A 63 7.65 5.77 -9.53
N ALA A 64 7.19 4.63 -10.02
CA ALA A 64 6.03 4.57 -10.92
C ALA A 64 4.76 5.03 -10.19
N VAL A 65 4.51 4.53 -8.98
CA VAL A 65 3.34 4.92 -8.16
C VAL A 65 3.38 6.40 -7.78
N ALA A 66 4.56 6.99 -7.59
CA ALA A 66 4.72 8.42 -7.29
C ALA A 66 4.22 9.35 -8.41
N LEU A 67 4.06 8.84 -9.64
CA LEU A 67 3.50 9.59 -10.76
C LEU A 67 1.96 9.62 -10.75
N LEU A 68 1.31 8.72 -10.00
CA LEU A 68 -0.15 8.67 -9.93
C LEU A 68 -0.70 9.84 -9.12
N SER A 69 -1.70 10.52 -9.68
CA SER A 69 -2.41 11.62 -9.03
C SER A 69 -3.91 11.48 -9.27
N HIS A 70 -4.63 10.89 -8.31
CA HIS A 70 -6.07 10.66 -8.39
C HIS A 70 -6.70 10.76 -6.99
N PRO A 71 -7.93 11.30 -6.82
CA PRO A 71 -8.56 11.46 -5.50
C PRO A 71 -8.73 10.14 -4.74
N ASN A 72 -8.92 9.02 -5.43
CA ASN A 72 -9.09 7.70 -4.83
C ASN A 72 -7.78 6.87 -4.80
N ILE A 73 -6.62 7.48 -4.96
CA ILE A 73 -5.30 6.85 -4.78
C ILE A 73 -4.54 7.61 -3.70
N VAL A 74 -3.88 6.89 -2.80
CA VAL A 74 -2.97 7.51 -1.81
C VAL A 74 -1.81 8.17 -2.53
N ARG A 75 -1.63 9.46 -2.30
CA ARG A 75 -0.58 10.24 -2.95
C ARG A 75 0.78 9.94 -2.35
N VAL A 76 1.77 9.66 -3.19
CA VAL A 76 3.17 9.59 -2.80
C VAL A 76 3.79 10.99 -2.94
N TYR A 77 4.48 11.44 -1.88
CA TYR A 77 5.11 12.76 -1.84
C TYR A 77 6.60 12.69 -2.11
N ASP A 78 7.25 11.63 -1.61
CA ASP A 78 8.71 11.50 -1.70
C ASP A 78 9.12 10.03 -1.61
N VAL A 79 10.28 9.70 -2.16
CA VAL A 79 10.88 8.37 -2.06
C VAL A 79 12.37 8.50 -1.80
N ASN A 80 12.88 7.80 -0.80
CA ASN A 80 14.30 7.76 -0.52
C ASN A 80 14.81 6.33 -0.54
N PHE A 81 15.95 6.14 -1.21
CA PHE A 81 16.64 4.87 -1.33
C PHE A 81 18.13 5.07 -1.10
N SER A 82 18.54 4.94 0.14
CA SER A 82 19.94 5.07 0.57
C SER A 82 20.45 3.77 1.20
N ASP A 83 21.74 3.69 1.43
CA ASP A 83 22.35 2.55 2.11
C ASP A 83 21.93 2.45 3.59
N ARG A 84 21.41 3.54 4.17
CA ARG A 84 21.03 3.61 5.59
C ARG A 84 19.57 3.25 5.84
N VAL A 85 18.67 3.78 5.00
CA VAL A 85 17.23 3.57 5.15
C VAL A 85 16.53 3.74 3.81
N ASN A 86 15.57 2.87 3.53
CA ASN A 86 14.76 2.92 2.33
C ASN A 86 13.30 3.15 2.73
N TYR A 87 12.71 4.25 2.28
CA TYR A 87 11.36 4.60 2.67
C TYR A 87 10.60 5.36 1.59
N ILE A 88 9.28 5.34 1.71
CA ILE A 88 8.34 6.08 0.88
C ILE A 88 7.55 7.00 1.81
N VAL A 89 7.43 8.27 1.43
CA VAL A 89 6.59 9.27 2.12
C VAL A 89 5.31 9.45 1.33
N MET A 90 4.19 9.29 2.00
CA MET A 90 2.88 9.34 1.36
C MET A 90 1.88 10.13 2.22
N GLU A 91 0.74 10.41 1.64
CA GLU A 91 -0.41 10.99 2.31
C GLU A 91 -0.79 10.16 3.54
N TYR A 92 -0.90 10.83 4.69
CA TYR A 92 -1.46 10.20 5.89
C TYR A 92 -2.99 10.24 5.81
N ILE A 93 -3.62 9.07 5.91
CA ILE A 93 -5.07 8.93 5.87
C ILE A 93 -5.59 8.75 7.29
N ASP A 94 -6.35 9.73 7.77
CA ASP A 94 -7.10 9.63 9.03
C ASP A 94 -8.41 8.89 8.79
N GLY A 95 -8.33 7.57 8.76
CA GLY A 95 -9.44 6.68 8.43
C GLY A 95 -9.19 5.26 8.89
N ILE A 96 -10.07 4.35 8.49
CA ILE A 96 -9.97 2.91 8.76
C ILE A 96 -9.86 2.14 7.45
N THR A 97 -9.40 0.91 7.48
CA THR A 97 -9.43 0.05 6.31
C THR A 97 -10.87 -0.37 5.99
N LEU A 98 -11.16 -0.62 4.73
CA LEU A 98 -12.46 -1.19 4.33
C LEU A 98 -12.70 -2.55 5.00
N LYS A 99 -11.62 -3.30 5.29
CA LYS A 99 -11.70 -4.55 6.06
C LYS A 99 -12.26 -4.30 7.46
N GLU A 100 -11.67 -3.38 8.22
CA GLU A 100 -12.14 -3.02 9.57
C GLU A 100 -13.58 -2.53 9.54
N TYR A 101 -13.93 -1.72 8.53
CA TYR A 101 -15.30 -1.25 8.35
C TYR A 101 -16.30 -2.39 8.16
N ILE A 102 -15.98 -3.37 7.27
CA ILE A 102 -16.81 -4.54 7.03
C ILE A 102 -16.92 -5.41 8.29
N GLU A 103 -15.83 -5.63 9.01
CA GLU A 103 -15.79 -6.40 10.26
C GLU A 103 -16.69 -5.77 11.34
N HIS A 104 -16.71 -4.44 11.44
CA HIS A 104 -17.58 -3.73 12.39
C HIS A 104 -19.05 -3.73 11.98
N LYS A 105 -19.33 -3.59 10.69
CA LYS A 105 -20.70 -3.49 10.17
C LYS A 105 -21.35 -4.84 9.94
N GLY A 106 -20.58 -5.86 9.69
CA GLY A 106 -21.00 -7.21 9.31
C GLY A 106 -21.26 -7.32 7.81
N VAL A 107 -22.35 -6.74 7.31
CA VAL A 107 -22.75 -6.78 5.89
C VAL A 107 -22.93 -5.36 5.34
N LEU A 108 -22.36 -5.13 4.16
CA LEU A 108 -22.57 -3.85 3.45
C LEU A 108 -23.94 -3.83 2.79
N ASP A 109 -24.61 -2.67 2.83
CA ASP A 109 -25.74 -2.40 1.95
C ASP A 109 -25.28 -2.39 0.48
N TRP A 110 -26.13 -2.86 -0.44
CA TRP A 110 -25.75 -2.96 -1.85
C TRP A 110 -25.39 -1.60 -2.48
N LYS A 111 -26.05 -0.50 -2.07
CA LYS A 111 -25.76 0.86 -2.56
C LYS A 111 -24.36 1.30 -2.13
N GLU A 112 -24.01 1.00 -0.90
CA GLU A 112 -22.71 1.31 -0.33
C GLU A 112 -21.60 0.47 -0.99
N ALA A 113 -21.85 -0.83 -1.20
CA ALA A 113 -20.92 -1.70 -1.93
C ALA A 113 -20.67 -1.18 -3.36
N VAL A 114 -21.73 -0.81 -4.08
CA VAL A 114 -21.62 -0.20 -5.43
C VAL A 114 -20.86 1.13 -5.37
N TYR A 115 -21.13 1.96 -4.36
CA TYR A 115 -20.45 3.25 -4.21
C TYR A 115 -18.93 3.09 -4.01
N PHE A 116 -18.50 2.16 -3.16
CA PHE A 116 -17.09 1.86 -2.97
C PHE A 116 -16.46 1.24 -4.22
N THR A 117 -17.15 0.28 -4.85
CA THR A 117 -16.70 -0.37 -6.08
C THR A 117 -16.42 0.64 -7.19
N ILE A 118 -17.33 1.61 -7.41
CA ILE A 118 -17.14 2.66 -8.42
C ILE A 118 -15.86 3.46 -8.16
N GLN A 119 -15.60 3.82 -6.91
CA GLN A 119 -14.41 4.60 -6.55
C GLN A 119 -13.13 3.78 -6.74
N ILE A 120 -13.14 2.48 -6.37
CA ILE A 120 -12.02 1.56 -6.59
C ILE A 120 -11.72 1.44 -8.08
N LEU A 121 -12.75 1.20 -8.91
CA LEU A 121 -12.59 1.06 -10.35
C LEU A 121 -12.05 2.34 -11.01
N ARG A 122 -12.45 3.53 -10.55
CA ARG A 122 -11.89 4.81 -11.03
C ARG A 122 -10.39 4.94 -10.70
N ALA A 123 -10.00 4.53 -9.50
CA ALA A 123 -8.59 4.50 -9.09
C ALA A 123 -7.79 3.53 -9.97
N LEU A 124 -8.32 2.32 -10.18
CA LEU A 124 -7.69 1.30 -11.02
C LEU A 124 -7.60 1.75 -12.48
N GLN A 125 -8.66 2.34 -13.05
CA GLN A 125 -8.63 2.87 -14.41
C GLN A 125 -7.49 3.87 -14.58
N HIS A 126 -7.36 4.84 -13.64
CA HIS A 126 -6.27 5.82 -13.68
C HIS A 126 -4.88 5.15 -13.62
N ALA A 127 -4.71 4.13 -12.76
CA ALA A 127 -3.43 3.41 -12.66
C ALA A 127 -3.13 2.62 -13.95
N HIS A 128 -4.13 1.90 -14.49
CA HIS A 128 -4.00 1.10 -15.71
C HIS A 128 -3.68 1.96 -16.94
N ASP A 129 -4.30 3.15 -17.07
CA ASP A 129 -4.00 4.12 -18.14
C ASP A 129 -2.54 4.61 -18.08
N ASN A 130 -1.92 4.57 -16.89
CA ASN A 130 -0.51 4.86 -16.69
C ASN A 130 0.40 3.60 -16.69
N GLY A 131 -0.13 2.44 -17.12
CA GLY A 131 0.63 1.20 -17.22
C GLY A 131 0.94 0.52 -15.89
N ILE A 132 0.24 0.90 -14.80
CA ILE A 132 0.47 0.38 -13.46
C ILE A 132 -0.67 -0.56 -13.07
N VAL A 133 -0.33 -1.81 -12.74
CA VAL A 133 -1.26 -2.83 -12.23
C VAL A 133 -1.05 -2.99 -10.73
N HIS A 134 -2.13 -2.97 -9.95
CA HIS A 134 -2.07 -3.02 -8.48
C HIS A 134 -1.67 -4.40 -7.95
N ARG A 135 -2.28 -5.45 -8.46
CA ARG A 135 -2.00 -6.87 -8.18
C ARG A 135 -2.29 -7.39 -6.77
N ASP A 136 -2.73 -6.55 -5.85
CA ASP A 136 -3.08 -6.94 -4.46
C ASP A 136 -4.31 -6.15 -3.97
N ILE A 137 -5.34 -6.03 -4.82
CA ILE A 137 -6.61 -5.42 -4.42
C ILE A 137 -7.29 -6.30 -3.40
N LYS A 138 -7.63 -5.70 -2.25
CA LYS A 138 -8.33 -6.34 -1.14
C LYS A 138 -8.76 -5.28 -0.12
N PRO A 139 -9.74 -5.54 0.75
CA PRO A 139 -10.27 -4.56 1.69
C PRO A 139 -9.22 -3.96 2.65
N GLN A 140 -8.12 -4.69 2.94
CA GLN A 140 -7.02 -4.19 3.75
C GLN A 140 -6.23 -3.06 3.09
N ASN A 141 -6.23 -3.02 1.75
CA ASN A 141 -5.51 -2.04 0.95
C ASN A 141 -6.41 -0.90 0.45
N ILE A 142 -7.61 -0.78 1.00
CA ILE A 142 -8.57 0.30 0.74
C ILE A 142 -8.80 1.05 2.05
N MET A 143 -8.45 2.32 2.09
CA MET A 143 -8.74 3.20 3.23
C MET A 143 -10.06 3.91 3.03
N LEU A 144 -10.91 3.88 4.04
CA LEU A 144 -12.19 4.61 4.10
C LEU A 144 -12.00 5.86 4.95
N LEU A 145 -12.32 7.02 4.38
CA LEU A 145 -12.26 8.31 5.03
C LEU A 145 -13.58 8.64 5.73
N LYS A 146 -13.55 9.62 6.63
CA LYS A 146 -14.74 10.06 7.41
C LYS A 146 -15.87 10.63 6.55
N ASP A 147 -15.55 11.14 5.37
CA ASP A 147 -16.52 11.68 4.40
C ASP A 147 -17.13 10.60 3.49
N GLY A 148 -16.79 9.32 3.69
CA GLY A 148 -17.24 8.19 2.89
C GLY A 148 -16.46 7.98 1.61
N SER A 149 -15.49 8.81 1.27
CA SER A 149 -14.58 8.55 0.15
C SER A 149 -13.57 7.45 0.48
N ILE A 150 -13.02 6.80 -0.55
CA ILE A 150 -11.98 5.78 -0.37
C ILE A 150 -10.67 6.19 -1.04
N LYS A 151 -9.59 5.61 -0.54
CA LYS A 151 -8.28 5.67 -1.20
C LYS A 151 -7.66 4.29 -1.27
N VAL A 152 -7.25 3.91 -2.49
CA VAL A 152 -6.47 2.69 -2.74
C VAL A 152 -5.03 2.95 -2.31
N THR A 153 -4.47 2.02 -1.52
CA THR A 153 -3.10 2.06 -0.98
C THR A 153 -2.30 0.86 -1.49
N ASP A 154 -1.00 0.90 -1.28
CA ASP A 154 -0.12 -0.27 -1.44
C ASP A 154 -0.10 -0.89 -2.84
N PHE A 155 -0.10 -0.06 -3.89
CA PHE A 155 0.12 -0.51 -5.27
C PHE A 155 1.36 -1.40 -5.37
N GLY A 156 1.16 -2.64 -5.80
CA GLY A 156 2.16 -3.63 -6.29
C GLY A 156 3.41 -3.94 -5.45
N ILE A 157 3.77 -3.05 -4.53
CA ILE A 157 5.05 -3.05 -3.79
C ILE A 157 5.28 -4.36 -2.98
N ALA A 158 4.23 -5.07 -2.62
CA ALA A 158 4.30 -6.23 -1.72
C ALA A 158 4.43 -7.59 -2.42
N ARG A 159 4.21 -7.70 -3.74
CA ARG A 159 4.09 -9.01 -4.39
C ARG A 159 5.43 -9.74 -4.58
N PHE A 160 6.53 -9.00 -4.68
CA PHE A 160 7.84 -9.60 -4.97
C PHE A 160 8.49 -10.34 -3.80
N ALA A 161 8.04 -10.11 -2.58
CA ALA A 161 8.48 -10.92 -1.43
C ALA A 161 7.95 -12.36 -1.49
N ARG A 162 6.85 -12.59 -2.22
CA ARG A 162 6.18 -13.92 -2.27
C ARG A 162 6.73 -14.83 -3.36
N SER A 163 7.31 -14.32 -4.44
CA SER A 163 7.84 -15.15 -5.53
C SER A 163 9.09 -15.96 -5.18
N GLY A 164 9.69 -15.72 -4.02
CA GLY A 164 10.87 -16.46 -3.53
C GLY A 164 10.66 -17.27 -2.24
N MET A 165 9.51 -17.17 -1.58
CA MET A 165 9.24 -17.88 -0.33
C MET A 165 8.05 -18.85 -0.48
N HIS A 166 8.32 -20.12 -0.56
CA HIS A 166 7.33 -21.22 -0.55
C HIS A 166 6.65 -21.46 0.82
N THR A 167 6.76 -20.56 1.79
CA THR A 167 6.13 -20.70 3.10
C THR A 167 4.88 -19.80 3.19
N MET A 168 3.72 -20.43 3.17
CA MET A 168 2.44 -19.79 3.50
C MET A 168 2.43 -19.44 4.99
N THR A 169 2.60 -18.16 5.31
CA THR A 169 2.33 -17.66 6.66
C THR A 169 0.84 -17.37 6.82
N ASP A 170 0.30 -17.42 8.06
CA ASP A 170 -1.13 -17.21 8.36
C ASP A 170 -1.69 -15.88 7.77
N LYS A 171 -0.87 -14.84 7.59
CA LYS A 171 -1.23 -13.60 6.88
C LYS A 171 -1.45 -13.79 5.36
N ALA A 172 -0.91 -14.86 4.76
CA ALA A 172 -1.15 -15.18 3.34
C ALA A 172 -2.56 -15.77 3.14
N ILE A 173 -3.11 -16.46 4.13
CA ILE A 173 -4.41 -17.14 4.05
C ILE A 173 -5.54 -16.14 3.74
N GLY A 174 -5.58 -14.96 4.36
CA GLY A 174 -6.60 -13.93 4.11
C GLY A 174 -6.54 -13.29 2.71
N SER A 175 -5.39 -13.33 2.03
CA SER A 175 -5.23 -12.77 0.67
C SER A 175 -5.62 -13.76 -0.43
N VAL A 176 -5.75 -15.05 -0.13
CA VAL A 176 -6.08 -16.11 -1.12
C VAL A 176 -7.45 -15.91 -1.74
N HIS A 177 -8.39 -15.30 -1.03
CA HIS A 177 -9.77 -15.06 -1.50
C HIS A 177 -9.87 -14.03 -2.64
N TYR A 178 -8.87 -13.19 -2.83
CA TYR A 178 -8.86 -12.09 -3.79
C TYR A 178 -7.91 -12.32 -4.97
N ILE A 179 -7.10 -13.40 -4.92
CA ILE A 179 -6.10 -13.71 -5.94
C ILE A 179 -6.80 -14.25 -7.19
N SER A 180 -6.50 -13.68 -8.36
CA SER A 180 -7.01 -14.17 -9.63
C SER A 180 -6.42 -15.56 -9.98
N PRO A 181 -7.12 -16.37 -10.81
CA PRO A 181 -6.65 -17.71 -11.18
C PRO A 181 -5.25 -17.72 -11.81
N GLU A 182 -4.95 -16.77 -12.69
CA GLU A 182 -3.63 -16.61 -13.33
C GLU A 182 -2.56 -16.25 -12.30
N GLN A 183 -2.90 -15.42 -11.31
CA GLN A 183 -1.99 -15.12 -10.22
C GLN A 183 -1.69 -16.35 -9.35
N ALA A 184 -2.71 -17.14 -9.06
CA ALA A 184 -2.56 -18.37 -8.25
C ALA A 184 -1.68 -19.41 -8.96
N LYS A 185 -1.74 -19.48 -10.30
CA LYS A 185 -0.90 -20.35 -11.12
C LYS A 185 0.52 -19.83 -11.34
N GLY A 186 0.78 -18.55 -11.05
CA GLY A 186 2.06 -17.91 -11.34
C GLY A 186 2.21 -17.45 -12.80
N ASP A 187 1.12 -17.41 -13.55
CA ASP A 187 1.08 -16.94 -14.93
C ASP A 187 1.30 -15.42 -15.05
N VAL A 188 1.49 -14.94 -16.27
CA VAL A 188 1.60 -13.51 -16.56
C VAL A 188 0.30 -12.81 -16.16
N THR A 189 0.43 -11.76 -15.36
CA THR A 189 -0.69 -11.02 -14.77
C THR A 189 -0.80 -9.64 -15.39
N ASP A 190 -1.95 -9.30 -15.95
CA ASP A 190 -2.29 -7.97 -16.45
C ASP A 190 -3.32 -7.24 -15.56
N ASN A 191 -3.90 -6.15 -16.05
CA ASN A 191 -4.89 -5.32 -15.36
C ASN A 191 -6.19 -6.06 -15.01
N ARG A 192 -6.52 -7.16 -15.72
CA ARG A 192 -7.73 -7.97 -15.44
C ARG A 192 -7.68 -8.64 -14.08
N ALA A 193 -6.47 -8.92 -13.56
CA ALA A 193 -6.33 -9.47 -12.22
C ALA A 193 -6.86 -8.51 -11.13
N ASP A 194 -6.67 -7.20 -11.30
CA ASP A 194 -7.23 -6.21 -10.37
C ASP A 194 -8.76 -6.18 -10.43
N LEU A 195 -9.34 -6.32 -11.62
CA LEU A 195 -10.80 -6.37 -11.81
C LEU A 195 -11.40 -7.64 -11.19
N TYR A 196 -10.70 -8.77 -11.25
CA TYR A 196 -11.12 -10.01 -10.58
C TYR A 196 -11.18 -9.84 -9.06
N SER A 197 -10.28 -9.05 -8.49
CA SER A 197 -10.14 -8.87 -7.04
C SER A 197 -11.15 -7.88 -6.44
N VAL A 198 -11.80 -7.06 -7.26
CA VAL A 198 -12.85 -6.09 -6.85
C VAL A 198 -14.19 -6.77 -6.63
#